data_6caf45dce9e4ea6955e2e35478e2a8a8
#
_entry.id   6caf45dce9e4ea6955e2e35478e2a8a8
#
_cell.length_a   1.000
_cell.length_b   1.000
_cell.length_c   1.000
_cell.angle_alpha   90.00
_cell.angle_beta   90.00
_cell.angle_gamma   90.00
#
_symmetry.space_group_name_H-M   'P 1'
#
loop_
_entity.id
_entity.type
_entity.pdbx_description
1 polymer ?
#
loop_
_entity_poly.entity_id
_entity_poly.type
_entity_poly.pdbx_seq_one_letter_code
_entity_poly.pdbx_strand_id
1 'polypeptide(L)'
;CSIIAGVLGRERFGVDEDFFASGGHSLAALEVIAAVEEQLGLSVSIGALFAHPTVQALAASIAGERGEGAEFAPVLPLREQPTAHDATDAPAPLFILPPAGGLGWCYAGYLSHLPAQQGVYALQAEAFSDPQAGFASSLQELAEGYLKLIEKTLSERSLPRRFALMGWSVGGTAAVQVAALAQAAGAQVERVILLDAYPSEQWQGVPAPDEQESFRALLRMGGLPEPAADERLDLPGTLERLQRAGSAMGYLPEEKLGVCLGSMRASAALMRGAEQAFFEGDVLLVGVPHEDQPYLDAAGWAAHASSFRSVLLEGTHPDLVNPARLAEVTGHFAG
;
A
#
# COMPACT_ATOMS: atom_id res chain seq x y z
N CYS A 1 -1.06 25.59 -6.20
CA CYS A 1 0.12 25.77 -5.33
C CYS A 1 -0.26 26.34 -3.97
N SER A 2 -0.97 27.48 -3.87
CA SER A 2 -1.31 28.15 -2.60
C SER A 2 -2.14 27.26 -1.67
N ILE A 3 -3.11 26.52 -2.21
CA ILE A 3 -3.94 25.57 -1.46
C ILE A 3 -3.06 24.52 -0.78
N ILE A 4 -2.20 23.85 -1.55
CA ILE A 4 -1.32 22.82 -1.02
C ILE A 4 -0.32 23.39 0.00
N ALA A 5 0.25 24.56 -0.28
CA ALA A 5 1.13 25.25 0.65
C ALA A 5 0.42 25.51 1.99
N GLY A 6 -0.83 26.02 1.95
CA GLY A 6 -1.63 26.26 3.16
C GLY A 6 -1.90 25.00 3.96
N VAL A 7 -2.29 23.90 3.31
CA VAL A 7 -2.56 22.61 3.97
C VAL A 7 -1.30 22.03 4.61
N LEU A 8 -0.14 22.15 3.94
CA LEU A 8 1.14 21.65 4.47
C LEU A 8 1.81 22.62 5.45
N GLY A 9 1.21 23.78 5.77
CA GLY A 9 1.80 24.80 6.65
C GLY A 9 3.09 25.42 6.09
N ARG A 10 3.23 25.49 4.76
CA ARG A 10 4.40 26.04 4.05
C ARG A 10 4.09 27.41 3.44
N GLU A 11 5.08 28.25 3.33
CA GLU A 11 4.93 29.56 2.67
C GLU A 11 4.72 29.41 1.15
N ARG A 12 5.31 28.40 0.53
CA ARG A 12 5.27 28.15 -0.91
C ARG A 12 5.25 26.66 -1.22
N PHE A 13 4.68 26.34 -2.37
CA PHE A 13 4.71 25.00 -2.98
C PHE A 13 4.85 25.15 -4.49
N GLY A 14 5.84 24.45 -5.08
CA GLY A 14 6.12 24.49 -6.52
C GLY A 14 5.12 23.69 -7.35
N VAL A 15 5.07 23.98 -8.65
CA VAL A 15 4.15 23.27 -9.57
C VAL A 15 4.57 21.82 -9.83
N ASP A 16 5.83 21.54 -9.68
CA ASP A 16 6.52 20.27 -9.89
C ASP A 16 6.92 19.55 -8.58
N GLU A 17 6.67 20.19 -7.43
CA GLU A 17 6.89 19.54 -6.14
C GLU A 17 5.83 18.45 -5.92
N ASP A 18 6.29 17.28 -5.45
CA ASP A 18 5.45 16.16 -5.06
C ASP A 18 4.85 16.41 -3.67
N PHE A 19 3.53 16.33 -3.58
CA PHE A 19 2.75 16.56 -2.36
C PHE A 19 3.14 15.59 -1.24
N PHE A 20 3.23 14.29 -1.54
CA PHE A 20 3.54 13.27 -0.54
C PHE A 20 5.02 13.29 -0.13
N ALA A 21 5.92 13.46 -1.09
CA ALA A 21 7.34 13.63 -0.79
C ALA A 21 7.63 14.90 0.05
N SER A 22 6.72 15.89 -0.03
CA SER A 22 6.80 17.13 0.75
C SER A 22 6.13 17.06 2.13
N GLY A 23 5.71 15.87 2.58
CA GLY A 23 5.08 15.62 3.88
C GLY A 23 3.56 15.51 3.84
N GLY A 24 2.96 15.50 2.68
CA GLY A 24 1.52 15.22 2.51
C GLY A 24 1.17 13.80 2.92
N HIS A 25 -0.03 13.63 3.45
CA HIS A 25 -0.60 12.34 3.85
C HIS A 25 -2.10 12.30 3.54
N SER A 26 -2.76 11.17 3.75
CA SER A 26 -4.15 10.96 3.34
C SER A 26 -5.12 12.02 3.89
N LEU A 27 -4.97 12.44 5.15
CA LEU A 27 -5.83 13.48 5.72
C LEU A 27 -5.57 14.85 5.06
N ALA A 28 -4.31 15.23 4.91
CA ALA A 28 -3.94 16.46 4.19
C ALA A 28 -4.40 16.42 2.72
N ALA A 29 -4.41 15.24 2.09
CA ALA A 29 -4.94 15.07 0.74
C ALA A 29 -6.45 15.43 0.66
N LEU A 30 -7.23 15.02 1.66
CA LEU A 30 -8.65 15.40 1.74
C LEU A 30 -8.86 16.88 1.93
N GLU A 31 -8.03 17.53 2.76
CA GLU A 31 -8.07 18.99 2.95
C GLU A 31 -7.75 19.73 1.64
N VAL A 32 -6.77 19.23 0.87
CA VAL A 32 -6.46 19.77 -0.47
C VAL A 32 -7.66 19.64 -1.40
N ILE A 33 -8.29 18.45 -1.45
CA ILE A 33 -9.44 18.19 -2.33
C ILE A 33 -10.60 19.10 -1.97
N ALA A 34 -10.97 19.19 -0.68
CA ALA A 34 -12.03 20.05 -0.21
C ALA A 34 -11.75 21.52 -0.53
N ALA A 35 -10.53 22.00 -0.33
CA ALA A 35 -10.15 23.37 -0.65
C ALA A 35 -10.10 23.65 -2.15
N VAL A 36 -9.76 22.67 -3.00
CA VAL A 36 -9.83 22.80 -4.46
C VAL A 36 -11.29 22.92 -4.91
N GLU A 37 -12.18 22.10 -4.36
CA GLU A 37 -13.61 22.17 -4.68
C GLU A 37 -14.22 23.51 -4.22
N GLU A 38 -13.94 23.94 -2.98
CA GLU A 38 -14.46 25.20 -2.42
C GLU A 38 -13.95 26.44 -3.16
N GLN A 39 -12.64 26.50 -3.46
CA GLN A 39 -12.00 27.71 -3.99
C GLN A 39 -12.00 27.78 -5.51
N LEU A 40 -11.99 26.64 -6.20
CA LEU A 40 -11.88 26.56 -7.67
C LEU A 40 -13.12 25.97 -8.35
N GLY A 41 -14.05 25.37 -7.58
CA GLY A 41 -15.23 24.71 -8.14
C GLY A 41 -14.87 23.45 -8.96
N LEU A 42 -13.69 22.85 -8.72
CA LEU A 42 -13.20 21.68 -9.43
C LEU A 42 -13.34 20.44 -8.56
N SER A 43 -13.99 19.40 -9.07
CA SER A 43 -14.05 18.11 -8.41
C SER A 43 -12.79 17.32 -8.71
N VAL A 44 -12.08 16.87 -7.67
CA VAL A 44 -10.87 16.09 -7.75
C VAL A 44 -11.05 14.84 -6.90
N SER A 45 -10.81 13.65 -7.45
CA SER A 45 -10.83 12.43 -6.65
C SER A 45 -9.55 12.34 -5.80
N ILE A 46 -9.66 11.70 -4.65
CA ILE A 46 -8.47 11.43 -3.82
C ILE A 46 -7.46 10.56 -4.56
N GLY A 47 -7.96 9.60 -5.34
CA GLY A 47 -7.13 8.75 -6.18
C GLY A 47 -6.35 9.54 -7.23
N ALA A 48 -6.97 10.57 -7.84
CA ALA A 48 -6.28 11.44 -8.79
C ALA A 48 -5.09 12.16 -8.15
N LEU A 49 -5.19 12.60 -6.89
CA LEU A 49 -4.06 13.21 -6.18
C LEU A 49 -2.96 12.18 -5.88
N PHE A 50 -3.31 10.93 -5.57
CA PHE A 50 -2.32 9.85 -5.42
C PHE A 50 -1.61 9.53 -6.73
N ALA A 51 -2.34 9.44 -7.84
CA ALA A 51 -1.77 9.16 -9.16
C ALA A 51 -0.98 10.35 -9.73
N HIS A 52 -1.30 11.58 -9.33
CA HIS A 52 -0.77 12.83 -9.87
C HIS A 52 -0.40 13.79 -8.73
N PRO A 53 0.64 13.50 -7.94
CA PRO A 53 0.92 14.21 -6.69
C PRO A 53 1.56 15.60 -6.87
N THR A 54 1.78 16.05 -8.10
CA THR A 54 2.26 17.42 -8.37
C THR A 54 1.13 18.30 -8.89
N VAL A 55 1.20 19.60 -8.64
CA VAL A 55 0.19 20.56 -9.15
C VAL A 55 0.07 20.48 -10.66
N GLN A 56 1.20 20.38 -11.38
CA GLN A 56 1.22 20.29 -12.83
C GLN A 56 0.51 19.01 -13.33
N ALA A 57 0.84 17.86 -12.74
CA ALA A 57 0.26 16.59 -13.15
C ALA A 57 -1.24 16.50 -12.80
N LEU A 58 -1.63 17.01 -11.62
CA LEU A 58 -3.02 17.04 -11.19
C LEU A 58 -3.85 17.96 -12.06
N ALA A 59 -3.34 19.15 -12.41
CA ALA A 59 -4.03 20.08 -13.31
C ALA A 59 -4.23 19.48 -14.71
N ALA A 60 -3.22 18.79 -15.26
CA ALA A 60 -3.32 18.09 -16.54
C ALA A 60 -4.35 16.94 -16.48
N SER A 61 -4.42 16.22 -15.37
CA SER A 61 -5.43 15.17 -15.15
C SER A 61 -6.86 15.76 -15.13
N ILE A 62 -7.07 16.86 -14.41
CA ILE A 62 -8.36 17.54 -14.34
C ILE A 62 -8.78 18.11 -15.71
N ALA A 63 -7.82 18.57 -16.51
CA ALA A 63 -8.08 19.03 -17.87
C ALA A 63 -8.42 17.91 -18.88
N GLY A 64 -8.45 16.65 -18.44
CA GLY A 64 -8.73 15.49 -19.29
C GLY A 64 -7.55 15.05 -20.17
N GLU A 65 -6.36 15.56 -19.91
CA GLU A 65 -5.13 15.19 -20.63
C GLU A 65 -4.57 13.83 -20.19
N ARG A 66 -5.04 13.30 -19.05
CA ARG A 66 -4.67 11.99 -18.51
C ARG A 66 -5.93 11.19 -18.21
N GLY A 67 -5.91 9.89 -18.53
CA GLY A 67 -7.08 9.01 -18.46
C GLY A 67 -7.69 8.94 -17.05
N GLU A 68 -9.01 8.94 -16.99
CA GLU A 68 -9.76 8.62 -15.77
C GLU A 68 -9.40 7.20 -15.28
N GLY A 69 -9.30 7.01 -13.96
CA GLY A 69 -9.04 5.71 -13.35
C GLY A 69 -7.57 5.34 -13.20
N ALA A 70 -6.63 6.23 -13.53
CA ALA A 70 -5.19 5.98 -13.36
C ALA A 70 -4.82 5.65 -11.88
N GLU A 71 -5.58 6.17 -10.93
CA GLU A 71 -5.44 5.89 -9.49
C GLU A 71 -5.72 4.43 -9.11
N PHE A 72 -6.46 3.71 -9.95
CA PHE A 72 -6.79 2.29 -9.76
C PHE A 72 -5.96 1.37 -10.66
N ALA A 73 -4.95 1.89 -11.33
CA ALA A 73 -4.06 1.08 -12.14
C ALA A 73 -3.38 -0.01 -11.29
N PRO A 74 -3.14 -1.22 -11.83
CA PRO A 74 -2.50 -2.31 -11.09
C PRO A 74 -1.11 -1.96 -10.54
N VAL A 75 -0.44 -1.00 -11.18
CA VAL A 75 0.80 -0.39 -10.68
C VAL A 75 0.58 1.11 -10.59
N LEU A 76 0.63 1.64 -9.38
CA LEU A 76 0.57 3.07 -9.09
C LEU A 76 1.99 3.59 -8.85
N PRO A 77 2.58 4.35 -9.77
CA PRO A 77 3.89 4.97 -9.53
C PRO A 77 3.73 6.11 -8.53
N LEU A 78 4.17 5.87 -7.29
CA LEU A 78 4.23 6.90 -6.25
C LEU A 78 5.42 7.84 -6.47
N ARG A 79 6.52 7.31 -7.01
CA ARG A 79 7.69 8.06 -7.47
C ARG A 79 8.36 7.28 -8.59
N GLU A 80 8.60 7.94 -9.72
CA GLU A 80 9.33 7.31 -10.82
C GLU A 80 10.82 7.13 -10.47
N GLN A 81 11.40 6.01 -10.94
CA GLN A 81 12.84 5.79 -10.83
C GLN A 81 13.57 6.75 -11.78
N PRO A 82 14.61 7.48 -11.32
CA PRO A 82 15.46 8.25 -12.21
C PRO A 82 16.04 7.36 -13.32
N THR A 83 16.12 7.88 -14.53
CA THR A 83 16.70 7.15 -15.65
C THR A 83 18.20 6.91 -15.45
N ALA A 84 18.72 5.82 -16.02
CA ALA A 84 20.12 5.40 -15.85
C ALA A 84 21.18 6.48 -16.25
N HIS A 85 20.77 7.53 -16.97
CA HIS A 85 21.63 8.69 -17.31
C HIS A 85 21.84 9.63 -16.11
N ASP A 86 20.90 9.63 -15.13
CA ASP A 86 20.89 10.61 -14.05
C ASP A 86 21.39 10.04 -12.71
N ALA A 87 21.51 8.71 -12.59
CA ALA A 87 21.85 8.10 -11.29
C ALA A 87 22.51 6.72 -11.45
N THR A 88 23.84 6.70 -11.66
CA THR A 88 24.63 5.44 -11.61
C THR A 88 24.61 4.75 -10.25
N ASP A 89 24.25 5.46 -9.18
CA ASP A 89 24.23 4.99 -7.79
C ASP A 89 22.83 5.04 -7.16
N ALA A 90 21.75 5.14 -7.96
CA ALA A 90 20.41 5.17 -7.40
C ALA A 90 20.06 3.82 -6.71
N PRO A 91 19.39 3.85 -5.54
CA PRO A 91 18.86 2.65 -4.92
C PRO A 91 17.96 1.88 -5.89
N ALA A 92 17.91 0.55 -5.74
CA ALA A 92 16.98 -0.26 -6.51
C ALA A 92 15.53 0.22 -6.28
N PRO A 93 14.68 0.18 -7.32
CA PRO A 93 13.28 0.56 -7.17
C PRO A 93 12.61 -0.31 -6.11
N LEU A 94 11.72 0.30 -5.33
CA LEU A 94 10.93 -0.35 -4.31
C LEU A 94 9.52 -0.63 -4.86
N PHE A 95 9.14 -1.90 -4.89
CA PHE A 95 7.77 -2.31 -5.17
C PHE A 95 7.07 -2.65 -3.86
N ILE A 96 5.89 -2.09 -3.66
CA ILE A 96 5.14 -2.24 -2.41
C ILE A 96 3.84 -2.97 -2.69
N LEU A 97 3.65 -4.10 -2.03
CA LEU A 97 2.46 -4.92 -2.18
C LEU A 97 1.33 -4.42 -1.28
N PRO A 98 0.09 -4.41 -1.77
CA PRO A 98 -1.03 -3.85 -1.03
C PRO A 98 -1.42 -4.71 0.17
N PRO A 99 -2.02 -4.12 1.22
CA PRO A 99 -2.67 -4.85 2.30
C PRO A 99 -3.94 -5.55 1.79
N ALA A 100 -4.65 -6.22 2.69
CA ALA A 100 -5.84 -7.01 2.37
C ALA A 100 -6.92 -6.27 1.56
N GLY A 101 -7.05 -4.95 1.72
CA GLY A 101 -7.97 -4.13 0.93
C GLY A 101 -7.59 -3.95 -0.54
N GLY A 102 -6.39 -4.35 -0.94
CA GLY A 102 -5.94 -4.35 -2.34
C GLY A 102 -5.51 -2.99 -2.90
N LEU A 103 -5.52 -1.91 -2.11
CA LEU A 103 -5.08 -0.56 -2.52
C LEU A 103 -3.73 -0.20 -1.92
N GLY A 104 -2.87 0.44 -2.71
CA GLY A 104 -1.53 0.87 -2.31
C GLY A 104 -1.44 2.31 -1.78
N TRP A 105 -2.55 3.02 -1.63
CA TRP A 105 -2.56 4.45 -1.28
C TRP A 105 -1.98 4.76 0.10
N CYS A 106 -2.10 3.83 1.06
CA CYS A 106 -1.56 4.00 2.42
C CYS A 106 -0.04 4.19 2.45
N TYR A 107 0.66 3.83 1.38
CA TYR A 107 2.12 3.94 1.30
C TYR A 107 2.64 5.29 0.84
N ALA A 108 1.78 6.18 0.32
CA ALA A 108 2.23 7.47 -0.21
C ALA A 108 2.97 8.33 0.84
N GLY A 109 2.55 8.26 2.11
CA GLY A 109 3.23 8.95 3.20
C GLY A 109 4.70 8.52 3.43
N TYR A 110 5.09 7.32 2.99
CA TYR A 110 6.47 6.86 3.10
C TYR A 110 7.44 7.63 2.21
N LEU A 111 6.97 8.29 1.15
CA LEU A 111 7.83 8.96 0.17
C LEU A 111 8.76 10.01 0.78
N SER A 112 8.31 10.73 1.80
CA SER A 112 9.13 11.73 2.51
C SER A 112 10.25 11.11 3.37
N HIS A 113 10.18 9.81 3.64
CA HIS A 113 11.10 9.06 4.51
C HIS A 113 11.99 8.08 3.74
N LEU A 114 11.75 7.87 2.45
CA LEU A 114 12.55 7.02 1.57
C LEU A 114 13.55 7.84 0.77
N PRO A 115 14.70 7.27 0.36
CA PRO A 115 15.70 7.98 -0.44
C PRO A 115 15.05 8.69 -1.63
N ALA A 116 15.34 9.99 -1.81
CA ALA A 116 14.67 10.81 -2.82
C ALA A 116 14.83 10.30 -4.26
N GLN A 117 15.92 9.58 -4.55
CA GLN A 117 16.21 9.02 -5.86
C GLN A 117 15.74 7.57 -6.03
N GLN A 118 15.05 6.99 -5.04
CA GLN A 118 14.49 5.67 -5.15
C GLN A 118 13.11 5.72 -5.83
N GLY A 119 12.93 5.02 -6.94
CA GLY A 119 11.61 4.80 -7.50
C GLY A 119 10.74 3.98 -6.56
N VAL A 120 9.47 4.34 -6.44
CA VAL A 120 8.51 3.69 -5.54
C VAL A 120 7.23 3.40 -6.30
N TYR A 121 6.87 2.13 -6.39
CA TYR A 121 5.71 1.64 -7.14
C TYR A 121 4.81 0.82 -6.22
N ALA A 122 3.61 1.32 -5.96
CA ALA A 122 2.62 0.56 -5.21
C ALA A 122 1.84 -0.35 -6.16
N LEU A 123 1.79 -1.64 -5.84
CA LEU A 123 0.96 -2.60 -6.55
C LEU A 123 -0.46 -2.54 -5.98
N GLN A 124 -1.45 -2.85 -6.82
CA GLN A 124 -2.86 -2.85 -6.46
C GLN A 124 -3.56 -4.08 -7.07
N ALA A 125 -4.68 -4.49 -6.48
CA ALA A 125 -5.47 -5.59 -7.04
C ALA A 125 -6.02 -5.21 -8.42
N GLU A 126 -5.85 -6.06 -9.42
CA GLU A 126 -6.31 -5.80 -10.80
C GLU A 126 -7.82 -5.56 -10.88
N ALA A 127 -8.59 -6.17 -9.96
CA ALA A 127 -10.04 -5.99 -9.89
C ALA A 127 -10.49 -4.52 -9.71
N PHE A 128 -9.60 -3.61 -9.31
CA PHE A 128 -9.92 -2.17 -9.29
C PHE A 128 -10.02 -1.56 -10.68
N SER A 129 -9.21 -2.00 -11.63
CA SER A 129 -9.19 -1.50 -13.00
C SER A 129 -9.95 -2.41 -13.98
N ASP A 130 -9.98 -3.70 -13.69
CA ASP A 130 -10.72 -4.70 -14.48
C ASP A 130 -11.57 -5.60 -13.56
N PRO A 131 -12.89 -5.34 -13.46
CA PRO A 131 -13.80 -6.16 -12.65
C PRO A 131 -13.86 -7.64 -13.08
N GLN A 132 -13.40 -7.98 -14.31
CA GLN A 132 -13.37 -9.35 -14.81
C GLN A 132 -12.11 -10.12 -14.33
N ALA A 133 -11.09 -9.43 -13.84
CA ALA A 133 -9.85 -10.06 -13.38
C ALA A 133 -10.08 -10.98 -12.16
N GLY A 134 -11.10 -10.68 -11.33
CA GLY A 134 -11.36 -11.44 -10.12
C GLY A 134 -10.25 -11.32 -9.08
N PHE A 135 -10.14 -12.33 -8.20
CA PHE A 135 -9.11 -12.42 -7.18
C PHE A 135 -8.38 -13.76 -7.29
N ALA A 136 -7.09 -13.77 -7.00
CA ALA A 136 -6.28 -14.98 -7.00
C ALA A 136 -6.86 -16.05 -6.05
N SER A 137 -6.71 -17.30 -6.42
CA SER A 137 -7.19 -18.47 -5.66
C SER A 137 -6.12 -19.08 -4.75
N SER A 138 -4.85 -18.67 -4.91
CA SER A 138 -3.72 -19.12 -4.09
C SER A 138 -2.70 -18.00 -3.91
N LEU A 139 -1.88 -18.10 -2.86
CA LEU A 139 -0.76 -17.17 -2.61
C LEU A 139 0.26 -17.21 -3.77
N GLN A 140 0.45 -18.38 -4.35
CA GLN A 140 1.29 -18.58 -5.52
C GLN A 140 0.76 -17.79 -6.73
N GLU A 141 -0.52 -17.92 -7.06
CA GLU A 141 -1.15 -17.20 -8.17
C GLU A 141 -1.11 -15.68 -7.96
N LEU A 142 -1.37 -15.22 -6.72
CA LEU A 142 -1.25 -13.81 -6.35
C LEU A 142 0.17 -13.28 -6.59
N ALA A 143 1.17 -14.03 -6.13
CA ALA A 143 2.57 -13.64 -6.27
C ALA A 143 3.03 -13.66 -7.74
N GLU A 144 2.60 -14.63 -8.53
CA GLU A 144 2.88 -14.67 -9.98
C GLU A 144 2.27 -13.46 -10.71
N GLY A 145 1.05 -13.05 -10.34
CA GLY A 145 0.40 -11.85 -10.86
C GLY A 145 1.23 -10.59 -10.54
N TYR A 146 1.63 -10.41 -9.29
CA TYR A 146 2.45 -9.27 -8.90
C TYR A 146 3.85 -9.29 -9.55
N LEU A 147 4.48 -10.45 -9.66
CA LEU A 147 5.77 -10.55 -10.35
C LEU A 147 5.68 -10.12 -11.82
N LYS A 148 4.62 -10.51 -12.53
CA LYS A 148 4.36 -10.05 -13.91
C LYS A 148 4.24 -8.52 -14.00
N LEU A 149 3.54 -7.89 -13.06
CA LEU A 149 3.41 -6.44 -13.00
C LEU A 149 4.76 -5.76 -12.74
N ILE A 150 5.57 -6.31 -11.83
CA ILE A 150 6.94 -5.83 -11.55
C ILE A 150 7.81 -5.93 -12.80
N GLU A 151 7.87 -7.11 -13.43
CA GLU A 151 8.70 -7.34 -14.63
C GLU A 151 8.28 -6.45 -15.79
N LYS A 152 6.98 -6.27 -16.02
CA LYS A 152 6.44 -5.34 -17.01
C LYS A 152 6.90 -3.91 -16.71
N THR A 153 6.77 -3.46 -15.45
CA THR A 153 7.17 -2.11 -15.03
C THR A 153 8.66 -1.86 -15.26
N LEU A 154 9.51 -2.82 -14.87
CA LEU A 154 10.96 -2.74 -15.09
C LEU A 154 11.30 -2.68 -16.58
N SER A 155 10.66 -3.52 -17.40
CA SER A 155 10.88 -3.56 -18.85
C SER A 155 10.45 -2.27 -19.54
N GLU A 156 9.26 -1.75 -19.24
CA GLU A 156 8.72 -0.52 -19.82
C GLU A 156 9.59 0.71 -19.52
N ARG A 157 10.27 0.69 -18.37
CA ARG A 157 11.17 1.75 -17.90
C ARG A 157 12.64 1.50 -18.21
N SER A 158 12.95 0.41 -18.91
CA SER A 158 14.33 -0.02 -19.20
C SER A 158 15.20 -0.13 -17.95
N LEU A 159 14.62 -0.57 -16.84
CA LEU A 159 15.32 -0.79 -15.57
C LEU A 159 15.86 -2.22 -15.48
N PRO A 160 16.98 -2.43 -14.77
CA PRO A 160 17.51 -3.78 -14.53
C PRO A 160 16.53 -4.61 -13.71
N ARG A 161 16.61 -5.95 -13.84
CA ARG A 161 15.83 -6.91 -13.01
C ARG A 161 16.40 -6.98 -11.59
N ARG A 162 16.47 -5.82 -10.93
CA ARG A 162 16.97 -5.60 -9.57
C ARG A 162 16.00 -4.67 -8.86
N PHE A 163 15.47 -5.09 -7.71
CA PHE A 163 14.48 -4.32 -6.94
C PHE A 163 14.44 -4.74 -5.48
N ALA A 164 13.80 -3.93 -4.64
CA ALA A 164 13.43 -4.26 -3.28
C ALA A 164 11.90 -4.43 -3.18
N LEU A 165 11.45 -5.15 -2.17
CA LEU A 165 10.03 -5.37 -1.90
C LEU A 165 9.67 -4.85 -0.51
N MET A 166 8.45 -4.34 -0.36
CA MET A 166 7.85 -4.02 0.92
C MET A 166 6.38 -4.45 0.90
N GLY A 167 5.83 -4.75 2.06
CA GLY A 167 4.39 -4.99 2.17
C GLY A 167 3.91 -4.94 3.62
N TRP A 168 2.70 -4.44 3.81
CA TRP A 168 2.02 -4.41 5.10
C TRP A 168 1.00 -5.53 5.18
N SER A 169 0.94 -6.23 6.34
CA SER A 169 -0.05 -7.30 6.55
C SER A 169 0.11 -8.40 5.49
N VAL A 170 -0.96 -8.86 4.86
CA VAL A 170 -0.92 -9.87 3.78
C VAL A 170 0.02 -9.47 2.63
N GLY A 171 0.18 -8.17 2.36
CA GLY A 171 1.13 -7.70 1.36
C GLY A 171 2.57 -8.07 1.68
N GLY A 172 2.96 -8.07 2.96
CA GLY A 172 4.29 -8.53 3.38
C GLY A 172 4.46 -10.05 3.19
N THR A 173 3.48 -10.83 3.56
CA THR A 173 3.49 -12.29 3.33
C THR A 173 3.61 -12.62 1.84
N ALA A 174 2.84 -11.91 0.99
CA ALA A 174 2.93 -12.05 -0.46
C ALA A 174 4.29 -11.57 -1.01
N ALA A 175 4.93 -10.56 -0.40
CA ALA A 175 6.22 -10.04 -0.84
C ALA A 175 7.33 -11.10 -0.76
N VAL A 176 7.35 -11.92 0.29
CA VAL A 176 8.32 -13.04 0.41
C VAL A 176 8.06 -14.08 -0.68
N GLN A 177 6.80 -14.38 -1.00
CA GLN A 177 6.46 -15.30 -2.09
C GLN A 177 6.92 -14.74 -3.45
N VAL A 178 6.68 -13.45 -3.72
CA VAL A 178 7.17 -12.76 -4.93
C VAL A 178 8.70 -12.78 -4.99
N ALA A 179 9.39 -12.53 -3.86
CA ALA A 179 10.85 -12.54 -3.80
C ALA A 179 11.43 -13.90 -4.20
N ALA A 180 10.88 -14.98 -3.66
CA ALA A 180 11.30 -16.34 -4.00
C ALA A 180 11.08 -16.66 -5.48
N LEU A 181 9.93 -16.31 -6.05
CA LEU A 181 9.64 -16.48 -7.48
C LEU A 181 10.56 -15.65 -8.38
N ALA A 182 10.77 -14.39 -8.01
CA ALA A 182 11.64 -13.49 -8.76
C ALA A 182 13.08 -14.00 -8.79
N GLN A 183 13.58 -14.47 -7.64
CA GLN A 183 14.93 -15.05 -7.52
C GLN A 183 15.05 -16.33 -8.37
N ALA A 184 14.06 -17.21 -8.33
CA ALA A 184 14.02 -18.41 -9.17
C ALA A 184 14.00 -18.06 -10.68
N ALA A 185 13.40 -16.91 -11.05
CA ALA A 185 13.42 -16.38 -12.41
C ALA A 185 14.68 -15.57 -12.75
N GLY A 186 15.71 -15.54 -11.87
CA GLY A 186 16.99 -14.87 -12.09
C GLY A 186 16.97 -13.36 -11.88
N ALA A 187 15.98 -12.79 -11.18
CA ALA A 187 16.00 -11.41 -10.73
C ALA A 187 16.79 -11.25 -9.43
N GLN A 188 17.35 -10.07 -9.21
CA GLN A 188 18.01 -9.72 -7.96
C GLN A 188 17.03 -8.99 -7.03
N VAL A 189 16.60 -9.66 -5.96
CA VAL A 189 15.83 -9.01 -4.89
C VAL A 189 16.80 -8.61 -3.78
N GLU A 190 16.94 -7.29 -3.55
CA GLU A 190 17.93 -6.77 -2.59
C GLU A 190 17.53 -7.05 -1.15
N ARG A 191 16.25 -6.86 -0.83
CA ARG A 191 15.67 -7.13 0.48
C ARG A 191 14.16 -7.18 0.40
N VAL A 192 13.55 -7.74 1.43
CA VAL A 192 12.10 -7.71 1.66
C VAL A 192 11.84 -7.05 3.02
N ILE A 193 11.00 -6.01 3.03
CA ILE A 193 10.59 -5.30 4.24
C ILE A 193 9.14 -5.66 4.54
N LEU A 194 8.93 -6.24 5.69
CA LEU A 194 7.64 -6.67 6.20
C LEU A 194 7.15 -5.67 7.25
N LEU A 195 5.96 -5.14 7.04
CA LEU A 195 5.28 -4.31 8.03
C LEU A 195 4.19 -5.14 8.67
N ASP A 196 4.45 -5.61 9.88
CA ASP A 196 3.56 -6.43 10.69
C ASP A 196 2.88 -7.56 9.89
N ALA A 197 3.68 -8.33 9.22
CA ALA A 197 3.29 -9.46 8.39
C ALA A 197 3.89 -10.76 8.93
N TYR A 198 3.14 -11.84 8.85
CA TYR A 198 3.49 -13.12 9.44
C TYR A 198 3.38 -14.25 8.41
N PRO A 199 4.16 -15.36 8.55
CA PRO A 199 4.08 -16.49 7.64
C PRO A 199 2.66 -17.05 7.55
N SER A 200 2.28 -17.50 6.36
CA SER A 200 0.92 -18.01 6.09
C SER A 200 0.52 -19.18 6.98
N GLU A 201 1.48 -20.03 7.39
CA GLU A 201 1.21 -21.19 8.24
C GLU A 201 0.64 -20.80 9.62
N GLN A 202 0.96 -19.60 10.12
CA GLN A 202 0.46 -19.14 11.41
C GLN A 202 -1.03 -18.81 11.38
N TRP A 203 -1.61 -18.67 10.19
CA TRP A 203 -3.04 -18.43 10.00
C TRP A 203 -3.85 -19.71 9.81
N GLN A 204 -3.19 -20.86 9.70
CA GLN A 204 -3.86 -22.15 9.57
C GLN A 204 -4.67 -22.46 10.84
N GLY A 205 -5.94 -22.83 10.65
CA GLY A 205 -6.87 -23.06 11.76
C GLY A 205 -7.49 -21.81 12.38
N VAL A 206 -7.04 -20.62 12.02
CA VAL A 206 -7.70 -19.35 12.41
C VAL A 206 -8.97 -19.17 11.58
N PRO A 207 -10.16 -18.94 12.19
CA PRO A 207 -11.39 -18.72 11.43
C PRO A 207 -11.24 -17.56 10.43
N ALA A 208 -11.83 -17.70 9.24
CA ALA A 208 -11.91 -16.59 8.31
C ALA A 208 -12.83 -15.50 8.87
N PRO A 209 -12.50 -14.20 8.66
CA PRO A 209 -13.40 -13.12 9.06
C PRO A 209 -14.72 -13.27 8.31
N ASP A 210 -15.82 -13.08 9.04
CA ASP A 210 -17.14 -13.01 8.44
C ASP A 210 -17.36 -11.64 7.74
N GLU A 211 -18.55 -11.47 7.18
CA GLU A 211 -18.89 -10.23 6.49
C GLU A 211 -18.88 -9.02 7.44
N GLN A 212 -19.36 -9.20 8.68
CA GLN A 212 -19.39 -8.15 9.68
C GLN A 212 -17.99 -7.72 10.09
N GLU A 213 -17.08 -8.68 10.27
CA GLU A 213 -15.67 -8.39 10.54
C GLU A 213 -14.98 -7.69 9.37
N SER A 214 -15.38 -8.00 8.13
CA SER A 214 -14.87 -7.30 6.95
C SER A 214 -15.28 -5.82 6.94
N PHE A 215 -16.53 -5.49 7.32
CA PHE A 215 -16.98 -4.11 7.48
C PHE A 215 -16.25 -3.39 8.63
N ARG A 216 -16.06 -4.06 9.78
CA ARG A 216 -15.26 -3.51 10.88
C ARG A 216 -13.83 -3.22 10.44
N ALA A 217 -13.21 -4.13 9.70
CA ALA A 217 -11.86 -3.93 9.17
C ALA A 217 -11.79 -2.74 8.20
N LEU A 218 -12.80 -2.51 7.35
CA LEU A 218 -12.88 -1.30 6.52
C LEU A 218 -12.93 -0.01 7.36
N LEU A 219 -13.72 0.00 8.44
CA LEU A 219 -13.80 1.15 9.33
C LEU A 219 -12.45 1.40 10.02
N ARG A 220 -11.78 0.35 10.51
CA ARG A 220 -10.41 0.45 11.08
C ARG A 220 -9.40 1.00 10.06
N MET A 221 -9.43 0.48 8.82
CA MET A 221 -8.59 0.99 7.74
C MET A 221 -8.87 2.46 7.41
N GLY A 222 -10.13 2.88 7.58
CA GLY A 222 -10.54 4.27 7.44
C GLY A 222 -10.20 5.16 8.64
N GLY A 223 -9.55 4.61 9.68
CA GLY A 223 -9.17 5.36 10.88
C GLY A 223 -10.31 5.58 11.88
N LEU A 224 -11.42 4.85 11.75
CA LEU A 224 -12.56 4.97 12.65
C LEU A 224 -12.42 4.01 13.84
N PRO A 225 -12.99 4.40 15.01
CA PRO A 225 -13.10 3.51 16.14
C PRO A 225 -14.01 2.33 15.83
N GLU A 226 -13.77 1.23 16.51
CA GLU A 226 -14.54 0.02 16.32
C GLU A 226 -15.99 0.20 16.81
N PRO A 227 -17.00 -0.15 15.98
CA PRO A 227 -18.40 -0.09 16.41
C PRO A 227 -18.71 -1.16 17.45
N ALA A 228 -19.84 -1.03 18.17
CA ALA A 228 -20.27 -2.00 19.16
C ALA A 228 -20.38 -3.42 18.57
N ALA A 229 -20.00 -4.44 19.35
CA ALA A 229 -19.90 -5.82 18.84
C ALA A 229 -21.25 -6.38 18.34
N ASP A 230 -22.36 -5.92 18.89
CA ASP A 230 -23.73 -6.30 18.52
C ASP A 230 -24.30 -5.45 17.37
N GLU A 231 -23.58 -4.42 16.96
CA GLU A 231 -24.01 -3.56 15.87
C GLU A 231 -23.84 -4.25 14.50
N ARG A 232 -24.94 -4.32 13.76
CA ARG A 232 -24.96 -4.82 12.39
C ARG A 232 -24.56 -3.75 11.41
N LEU A 233 -23.59 -4.07 10.57
CA LEU A 233 -23.06 -3.21 9.52
C LEU A 233 -23.49 -3.72 8.14
N ASP A 234 -23.67 -2.79 7.21
CA ASP A 234 -23.83 -3.05 5.78
C ASP A 234 -22.93 -2.12 4.98
N LEU A 235 -22.82 -2.34 3.67
CA LEU A 235 -21.93 -1.55 2.82
C LEU A 235 -22.35 -0.07 2.75
N PRO A 236 -23.64 0.30 2.55
CA PRO A 236 -24.04 1.70 2.52
C PRO A 236 -23.78 2.41 3.87
N GLY A 237 -24.12 1.78 5.00
CA GLY A 237 -23.89 2.36 6.33
C GLY A 237 -22.41 2.49 6.67
N THR A 238 -21.57 1.56 6.20
CA THR A 238 -20.12 1.63 6.35
C THR A 238 -19.57 2.80 5.54
N LEU A 239 -19.98 2.97 4.28
CA LEU A 239 -19.59 4.08 3.43
C LEU A 239 -20.01 5.42 4.05
N GLU A 240 -21.25 5.55 4.52
CA GLU A 240 -21.74 6.78 5.16
C GLU A 240 -20.91 7.17 6.40
N ARG A 241 -20.49 6.20 7.21
CA ARG A 241 -19.61 6.45 8.38
C ARG A 241 -18.22 6.94 7.94
N LEU A 242 -17.63 6.30 6.94
CA LEU A 242 -16.35 6.71 6.39
C LEU A 242 -16.41 8.14 5.84
N GLN A 243 -17.49 8.48 5.13
CA GLN A 243 -17.74 9.84 4.61
C GLN A 243 -17.88 10.88 5.72
N ARG A 244 -18.72 10.60 6.73
CA ARG A 244 -18.93 11.51 7.87
C ARG A 244 -17.64 11.77 8.67
N ALA A 245 -16.78 10.76 8.72
CA ALA A 245 -15.48 10.87 9.40
C ALA A 245 -14.42 11.57 8.55
N GLY A 246 -14.71 11.92 7.29
CA GLY A 246 -13.72 12.46 6.36
C GLY A 246 -12.61 11.46 6.02
N SER A 247 -12.88 10.16 6.10
CA SER A 247 -11.90 9.14 5.75
C SER A 247 -11.65 9.11 4.25
N ALA A 248 -10.39 8.91 3.85
CA ALA A 248 -10.03 8.70 2.44
C ALA A 248 -10.84 7.58 1.78
N MET A 249 -11.14 6.52 2.53
CA MET A 249 -11.98 5.40 2.06
C MET A 249 -13.42 5.81 1.77
N GLY A 250 -13.95 6.84 2.42
CA GLY A 250 -15.30 7.37 2.20
C GLY A 250 -15.48 8.10 0.87
N TYR A 251 -14.39 8.48 0.21
CA TYR A 251 -14.41 9.09 -1.13
C TYR A 251 -14.30 8.06 -2.26
N LEU A 252 -14.13 6.77 -1.93
CA LEU A 252 -14.20 5.70 -2.92
C LEU A 252 -15.63 5.55 -3.43
N PRO A 253 -15.83 5.34 -4.75
CA PRO A 253 -17.10 4.85 -5.26
C PRO A 253 -17.52 3.55 -4.55
N GLU A 254 -18.82 3.37 -4.33
CA GLU A 254 -19.35 2.17 -3.65
C GLU A 254 -18.87 0.87 -4.32
N GLU A 255 -18.81 0.85 -5.66
CA GLU A 255 -18.25 -0.28 -6.42
C GLU A 255 -16.81 -0.60 -6.02
N LYS A 256 -15.96 0.41 -5.86
CA LYS A 256 -14.54 0.22 -5.46
C LYS A 256 -14.41 -0.21 -4.00
N LEU A 257 -15.32 0.26 -3.14
CA LEU A 257 -15.39 -0.23 -1.76
C LEU A 257 -15.81 -1.72 -1.74
N GLY A 258 -16.71 -2.14 -2.64
CA GLY A 258 -17.04 -3.55 -2.87
C GLY A 258 -15.84 -4.39 -3.31
N VAL A 259 -14.96 -3.84 -4.16
CA VAL A 259 -13.70 -4.50 -4.54
C VAL A 259 -12.76 -4.63 -3.34
N CYS A 260 -12.65 -3.62 -2.47
CA CYS A 260 -11.88 -3.72 -1.22
C CYS A 260 -12.36 -4.91 -0.36
N LEU A 261 -13.66 -5.02 -0.15
CA LEU A 261 -14.25 -6.15 0.62
C LEU A 261 -13.98 -7.51 -0.03
N GLY A 262 -14.09 -7.58 -1.36
CA GLY A 262 -13.75 -8.78 -2.12
C GLY A 262 -12.28 -9.18 -1.94
N SER A 263 -11.38 -8.21 -2.06
CA SER A 263 -9.95 -8.39 -1.84
C SER A 263 -9.63 -8.86 -0.42
N MET A 264 -10.28 -8.28 0.60
CA MET A 264 -10.09 -8.69 2.00
C MET A 264 -10.49 -10.13 2.23
N ARG A 265 -11.64 -10.56 1.69
CA ARG A 265 -12.11 -11.95 1.80
C ARG A 265 -11.19 -12.92 1.09
N ALA A 266 -10.76 -12.59 -0.15
CA ALA A 266 -9.81 -13.40 -0.90
C ALA A 266 -8.48 -13.53 -0.15
N SER A 267 -7.90 -12.42 0.31
CA SER A 267 -6.66 -12.39 1.09
C SER A 267 -6.75 -13.25 2.36
N ALA A 268 -7.86 -13.16 3.07
CA ALA A 268 -8.09 -13.99 4.26
C ALA A 268 -8.14 -15.50 3.95
N ALA A 269 -8.70 -15.88 2.80
CA ALA A 269 -8.71 -17.27 2.35
C ALA A 269 -7.31 -17.75 1.95
N LEU A 270 -6.56 -16.91 1.21
CA LEU A 270 -5.19 -17.20 0.77
C LEU A 270 -4.26 -17.48 1.93
N MET A 271 -4.29 -16.64 2.98
CA MET A 271 -3.43 -16.79 4.16
C MET A 271 -3.64 -18.12 4.88
N ARG A 272 -4.83 -18.71 4.81
CA ARG A 272 -5.18 -19.95 5.53
C ARG A 272 -4.88 -21.23 4.78
N GLY A 273 -4.68 -21.16 3.49
CA GLY A 273 -4.46 -22.31 2.60
C GLY A 273 -3.05 -22.39 2.00
N ALA A 274 -2.18 -21.43 2.32
CA ALA A 274 -0.89 -21.34 1.66
C ALA A 274 0.25 -22.00 2.44
N GLU A 275 1.27 -22.44 1.69
CA GLU A 275 2.60 -22.72 2.18
C GLU A 275 3.49 -21.53 1.83
N GLN A 276 4.28 -21.04 2.79
CA GLN A 276 5.17 -19.92 2.60
C GLN A 276 6.46 -20.39 1.91
N ALA A 277 6.85 -19.69 0.83
CA ALA A 277 8.10 -19.96 0.14
C ALA A 277 9.31 -19.54 0.97
N PHE A 278 10.47 -20.16 0.67
CA PHE A 278 11.76 -19.76 1.20
C PHE A 278 12.44 -18.77 0.24
N PHE A 279 12.90 -17.66 0.76
CA PHE A 279 13.66 -16.63 0.03
C PHE A 279 15.14 -16.66 0.45
N GLU A 280 16.06 -16.84 -0.52
CA GLU A 280 17.49 -16.78 -0.27
C GLU A 280 17.98 -15.32 -0.20
N GLY A 281 17.56 -14.59 0.83
CA GLY A 281 17.90 -13.17 0.98
C GLY A 281 17.60 -12.60 2.35
N ASP A 282 17.63 -11.28 2.45
CA ASP A 282 17.45 -10.53 3.68
C ASP A 282 15.98 -10.11 3.86
N VAL A 283 15.39 -10.51 4.98
CA VAL A 283 14.03 -10.15 5.38
C VAL A 283 14.07 -9.34 6.67
N LEU A 284 13.52 -8.15 6.64
CA LEU A 284 13.34 -7.29 7.79
C LEU A 284 11.85 -7.24 8.14
N LEU A 285 11.49 -7.60 9.36
CA LEU A 285 10.17 -7.33 9.93
C LEU A 285 10.24 -6.11 10.84
N VAL A 286 9.38 -5.13 10.59
CA VAL A 286 9.00 -4.10 11.55
C VAL A 286 7.55 -4.37 11.94
N GLY A 287 7.31 -4.75 13.18
CA GLY A 287 6.00 -5.20 13.68
C GLY A 287 5.60 -4.55 14.98
N VAL A 288 4.47 -4.99 15.52
CA VAL A 288 3.95 -4.60 16.83
C VAL A 288 3.64 -5.85 17.66
N PRO A 289 3.58 -5.76 19.00
CA PRO A 289 3.16 -6.88 19.83
C PRO A 289 1.67 -7.25 19.60
N HIS A 290 1.37 -8.54 19.56
CA HIS A 290 0.00 -9.08 19.40
C HIS A 290 -0.39 -9.91 20.63
N GLU A 291 -0.76 -9.26 21.73
CA GLU A 291 -1.13 -9.95 22.97
C GLU A 291 -2.37 -10.83 22.81
N ASP A 292 -3.34 -10.38 22.01
CA ASP A 292 -4.59 -11.09 21.74
C ASP A 292 -4.48 -12.18 20.65
N GLN A 293 -3.31 -12.27 19.97
CA GLN A 293 -3.05 -13.21 18.89
C GLN A 293 -1.72 -13.95 19.09
N PRO A 294 -1.60 -14.76 20.14
CA PRO A 294 -0.33 -15.40 20.54
C PRO A 294 0.21 -16.40 19.51
N TYR A 295 -0.55 -16.71 18.47
CA TYR A 295 -0.11 -17.55 17.35
C TYR A 295 0.73 -16.75 16.32
N LEU A 296 0.76 -15.42 16.40
CA LEU A 296 1.60 -14.58 15.55
C LEU A 296 2.98 -14.43 16.19
N ASP A 297 3.96 -15.10 15.59
CA ASP A 297 5.35 -15.08 16.04
C ASP A 297 6.25 -14.55 14.90
N ALA A 298 6.88 -13.40 15.15
CA ALA A 298 7.84 -12.79 14.23
C ALA A 298 8.98 -13.75 13.89
N ALA A 299 9.44 -14.57 14.86
CA ALA A 299 10.53 -15.52 14.65
C ALA A 299 10.21 -16.61 13.62
N GLY A 300 8.93 -16.83 13.30
CA GLY A 300 8.51 -17.76 12.26
C GLY A 300 9.15 -17.49 10.89
N TRP A 301 9.49 -16.24 10.59
CA TRP A 301 10.18 -15.89 9.34
C TRP A 301 11.60 -16.46 9.22
N ALA A 302 12.24 -16.83 10.30
CA ALA A 302 13.57 -17.46 10.25
C ALA A 302 13.58 -18.81 9.49
N ALA A 303 12.43 -19.46 9.34
CA ALA A 303 12.25 -20.67 8.53
C ALA A 303 12.09 -20.36 7.02
N HIS A 304 11.87 -19.12 6.64
CA HIS A 304 11.51 -18.70 5.28
C HIS A 304 12.49 -17.70 4.65
N ALA A 305 13.62 -17.40 5.32
CA ALA A 305 14.63 -16.49 4.80
C ALA A 305 16.04 -16.93 5.18
N SER A 306 17.04 -16.65 4.33
CA SER A 306 18.45 -16.91 4.66
C SER A 306 18.98 -15.95 5.72
N SER A 307 18.46 -14.73 5.77
CA SER A 307 18.76 -13.71 6.78
C SER A 307 17.45 -13.07 7.23
N PHE A 308 17.24 -13.03 8.54
CA PHE A 308 16.04 -12.48 9.13
C PHE A 308 16.36 -11.57 10.30
N ARG A 309 15.75 -10.40 10.33
CA ARG A 309 15.77 -9.45 11.45
C ARG A 309 14.36 -9.00 11.77
N SER A 310 14.09 -8.77 13.04
CA SER A 310 12.82 -8.21 13.48
C SER A 310 13.01 -7.09 14.49
N VAL A 311 12.15 -6.09 14.40
CA VAL A 311 12.01 -5.00 15.35
C VAL A 311 10.53 -4.87 15.69
N LEU A 312 10.20 -4.91 16.98
CA LEU A 312 8.84 -4.69 17.45
C LEU A 312 8.74 -3.28 18.05
N LEU A 313 7.82 -2.49 17.52
CA LEU A 313 7.51 -1.14 17.99
C LEU A 313 6.29 -1.19 18.91
N GLU A 314 6.20 -0.26 19.86
CA GLU A 314 4.95 -0.08 20.60
C GLU A 314 3.85 0.41 19.65
N GLY A 315 2.61 -0.04 19.84
CA GLY A 315 1.48 0.41 19.03
C GLY A 315 0.62 -0.72 18.50
N THR A 316 -0.15 -0.42 17.47
CA THR A 316 -1.12 -1.32 16.84
C THR A 316 -0.79 -1.54 15.36
N HIS A 317 -1.36 -2.58 14.77
CA HIS A 317 -1.20 -2.93 13.35
C HIS A 317 -1.35 -1.73 12.37
N PRO A 318 -2.38 -0.85 12.48
CA PRO A 318 -2.50 0.32 11.62
C PRO A 318 -1.44 1.42 11.85
N ASP A 319 -0.81 1.44 13.01
CA ASP A 319 0.19 2.46 13.32
C ASP A 319 1.41 2.41 12.40
N LEU A 320 1.69 1.26 11.80
CA LEU A 320 2.80 1.11 10.86
C LEU A 320 2.61 1.87 9.54
N VAL A 321 1.39 2.25 9.21
CA VAL A 321 1.09 3.11 8.05
C VAL A 321 0.52 4.48 8.45
N ASN A 322 0.54 4.78 9.76
CA ASN A 322 0.12 6.07 10.28
C ASN A 322 1.17 7.14 9.98
N PRO A 323 0.82 8.26 9.31
CA PRO A 323 1.76 9.31 8.95
C PRO A 323 2.63 9.82 10.10
N ALA A 324 2.07 9.90 11.32
CA ALA A 324 2.80 10.38 12.51
C ALA A 324 3.94 9.45 12.95
N ARG A 325 3.97 8.20 12.47
CA ARG A 325 4.93 7.17 12.90
C ARG A 325 5.91 6.73 11.82
N LEU A 326 5.74 7.19 10.59
CA LEU A 326 6.55 6.72 9.45
C LEU A 326 8.05 6.98 9.62
N ALA A 327 8.44 8.08 10.26
CA ALA A 327 9.84 8.37 10.55
C ALA A 327 10.47 7.32 11.50
N GLU A 328 9.73 6.86 12.52
CA GLU A 328 10.15 5.79 13.43
C GLU A 328 10.27 4.46 12.67
N VAL A 329 9.23 4.09 11.92
CA VAL A 329 9.19 2.84 11.15
C VAL A 329 10.35 2.77 10.15
N THR A 330 10.55 3.83 9.35
CA THR A 330 11.60 3.87 8.31
C THR A 330 13.00 3.99 8.88
N GLY A 331 13.16 4.51 10.10
CA GLY A 331 14.43 4.53 10.82
C GLY A 331 15.07 3.14 10.98
N HIS A 332 14.29 2.07 10.88
CA HIS A 332 14.75 0.69 10.96
C HIS A 332 15.05 0.04 9.60
N PHE A 333 14.76 0.71 8.49
CA PHE A 333 15.01 0.16 7.14
C PHE A 333 16.50 0.17 6.74
N ALA A 334 17.30 1.05 7.34
CA ALA A 334 18.74 1.11 7.15
C ALA A 334 19.43 0.13 8.11
N GLY A 335 20.17 -0.86 7.59
CA GLY A 335 20.92 -1.81 8.40
C GLY A 335 21.21 -3.09 7.69
#